data_1f5b5cc3e8509d5e9fe9f81748d9f952
#
_entry.id   1f5b5cc3e8509d5e9fe9f81748d9f952
#
_cell.length_a   1.000
_cell.length_b   1.000
_cell.length_c   1.000
_cell.angle_alpha   90.00
_cell.angle_beta   90.00
_cell.angle_gamma   90.00
#
_symmetry.space_group_name_H-M   'P 1'
#
loop_
_entity.id
_entity.type
_entity.pdbx_description
1 polymer ?
#
loop_
_entity_poly.entity_id
_entity_poly.type
_entity_poly.pdbx_seq_one_letter_code
_entity_poly.pdbx_strand_id
1 'polypeptide(L)'
;MLTDMTLGQYYPGHSYLHQMDPRAKILCTMVFIVAIFLANNLYSYIVVAGFTFLAIALSGVPAKMIWKAIKPLWVILVFTMLIHILTTPGTEIFSWKFIHISEEGIRNGIVMTLRLVFLIAFSSLLTYTTSPIVLTDGIEDLLMPFRRFGVPAHELAMMMTIALRFIPTLLEETDRIMKAQSSRGADFVNGNLWQRAKNMIPLLVPLFISAFRRADDLATAMEARCYRGGEGRTKMHQLSYTWRDRNAFIAIALVTGALIALYVVMR
;
A
#
# COMPACT_ATOMS: atom_id res chain seq x y z
N MET A 1 -1.94 23.73 -4.27
CA MET A 1 -0.91 22.67 -4.33
C MET A 1 -1.07 21.57 -3.27
N LEU A 2 -1.65 21.82 -2.08
CA LEU A 2 -1.93 20.76 -1.08
C LEU A 2 -3.30 20.10 -1.26
N THR A 3 -4.21 20.70 -2.02
CA THR A 3 -5.57 20.22 -2.29
C THR A 3 -5.64 19.01 -3.23
N ASP A 4 -4.55 18.66 -3.91
CA ASP A 4 -4.48 17.51 -4.81
C ASP A 4 -4.02 16.22 -4.12
N MET A 5 -3.75 16.28 -2.81
CA MET A 5 -3.47 15.08 -2.02
C MET A 5 -4.79 14.35 -1.71
N THR A 6 -5.20 13.49 -2.61
CA THR A 6 -6.27 12.52 -2.34
C THR A 6 -5.76 11.55 -1.26
N LEU A 7 -6.37 11.60 -0.08
CA LEU A 7 -6.14 10.65 1.01
C LEU A 7 -6.56 9.25 0.56
N GLY A 8 -5.55 8.46 0.14
CA GLY A 8 -5.75 7.13 -0.40
C GLY A 8 -6.19 7.15 -1.86
N GLN A 9 -5.56 6.34 -2.67
CA GLN A 9 -5.92 6.15 -4.08
C GLN A 9 -7.13 5.22 -4.23
N TYR A 10 -8.07 5.25 -3.26
CA TYR A 10 -9.26 4.42 -3.31
C TYR A 10 -10.14 4.81 -4.50
N TYR A 11 -10.49 3.82 -5.31
CA TYR A 11 -11.42 3.96 -6.42
C TYR A 11 -12.80 3.44 -6.00
N PRO A 12 -13.82 4.31 -5.82
CA PRO A 12 -15.13 3.86 -5.39
C PRO A 12 -15.77 2.96 -6.46
N GLY A 13 -16.19 1.77 -6.07
CA GLY A 13 -16.79 0.79 -6.97
C GLY A 13 -17.54 -0.30 -6.20
N HIS A 14 -18.35 -1.10 -6.92
CA HIS A 14 -19.14 -2.19 -6.37
C HIS A 14 -18.74 -3.55 -6.94
N SER A 15 -17.49 -3.71 -7.37
CA SER A 15 -16.99 -4.95 -7.94
C SER A 15 -16.88 -6.07 -6.90
N TYR A 16 -16.63 -7.28 -7.38
CA TYR A 16 -16.42 -8.45 -6.53
C TYR A 16 -15.36 -8.21 -5.45
N LEU A 17 -14.20 -7.62 -5.83
CA LEU A 17 -13.13 -7.31 -4.90
C LEU A 17 -13.51 -6.20 -3.91
N HIS A 18 -14.28 -5.18 -4.32
CA HIS A 18 -14.67 -4.11 -3.41
C HIS A 18 -15.52 -4.64 -2.25
N GLN A 19 -16.35 -5.62 -2.51
CA GLN A 19 -17.30 -6.19 -1.54
C GLN A 19 -16.73 -7.34 -0.69
N MET A 20 -15.43 -7.68 -0.87
CA MET A 20 -14.73 -8.66 -0.02
C MET A 20 -14.36 -8.06 1.32
N ASP A 21 -14.29 -8.93 2.34
CA ASP A 21 -13.81 -8.57 3.68
C ASP A 21 -12.35 -8.07 3.61
N PRO A 22 -12.01 -6.92 4.24
CA PRO A 22 -10.66 -6.36 4.21
C PRO A 22 -9.61 -7.30 4.80
N ARG A 23 -9.97 -8.13 5.79
CA ARG A 23 -9.07 -9.15 6.36
C ARG A 23 -8.67 -10.18 5.33
N ALA A 24 -9.64 -10.68 4.55
CA ALA A 24 -9.39 -11.63 3.48
C ALA A 24 -8.49 -11.03 2.39
N LYS A 25 -8.74 -9.77 2.00
CA LYS A 25 -7.92 -9.08 1.00
C LYS A 25 -6.47 -8.91 1.46
N ILE A 26 -6.25 -8.47 2.71
CA ILE A 26 -4.90 -8.32 3.28
C ILE A 26 -4.17 -9.66 3.27
N LEU A 27 -4.79 -10.72 3.80
CA LEU A 27 -4.18 -12.05 3.86
C LEU A 27 -3.90 -12.61 2.47
N CYS A 28 -4.86 -12.53 1.55
CA CYS A 28 -4.66 -12.98 0.16
C CYS A 28 -3.53 -12.20 -0.53
N THR A 29 -3.45 -10.89 -0.32
CA THR A 29 -2.37 -10.06 -0.87
C THR A 29 -1.01 -10.48 -0.30
N MET A 30 -0.90 -10.67 1.00
CA MET A 30 0.34 -11.11 1.66
C MET A 30 0.79 -12.49 1.16
N VAL A 31 -0.14 -13.45 1.10
CA VAL A 31 0.16 -14.79 0.58
C VAL A 31 0.61 -14.74 -0.88
N PHE A 32 -0.06 -13.94 -1.71
CA PHE A 32 0.32 -13.80 -3.12
C PHE A 32 1.68 -13.13 -3.30
N ILE A 33 2.00 -12.10 -2.51
CA ILE A 33 3.33 -11.48 -2.50
C ILE A 33 4.40 -12.53 -2.22
N VAL A 34 4.21 -13.38 -1.20
CA VAL A 34 5.14 -14.46 -0.88
C VAL A 34 5.18 -15.51 -2.01
N ALA A 35 4.03 -15.86 -2.58
CA ALA A 35 3.94 -16.84 -3.65
C ALA A 35 4.66 -16.41 -4.94
N ILE A 36 4.68 -15.12 -5.27
CA ILE A 36 5.42 -14.60 -6.43
C ILE A 36 6.93 -14.88 -6.31
N PHE A 37 7.50 -14.91 -5.09
CA PHE A 37 8.92 -15.23 -4.91
C PHE A 37 9.27 -16.70 -5.23
N LEU A 38 8.28 -17.59 -5.23
CA LEU A 38 8.46 -18.98 -5.66
C LEU A 38 8.49 -19.14 -7.20
N ALA A 39 8.04 -18.12 -7.94
CA ALA A 39 8.03 -18.12 -9.39
C ALA A 39 9.45 -17.86 -9.93
N ASN A 40 10.12 -18.90 -10.43
CA ASN A 40 11.45 -18.81 -11.04
C ASN A 40 11.45 -19.16 -12.52
N ASN A 41 10.40 -19.80 -13.03
CA ASN A 41 10.30 -20.31 -14.40
C ASN A 41 9.22 -19.56 -15.20
N LEU A 42 9.37 -19.51 -16.50
CA LEU A 42 8.43 -18.86 -17.41
C LEU A 42 6.98 -19.34 -17.21
N TYR A 43 6.78 -20.65 -17.00
CA TYR A 43 5.44 -21.21 -16.73
C TYR A 43 4.82 -20.68 -15.44
N SER A 44 5.62 -20.50 -14.40
CA SER A 44 5.16 -19.90 -13.14
C SER A 44 4.69 -18.45 -13.35
N TYR A 45 5.38 -17.69 -14.22
CA TYR A 45 4.95 -16.32 -14.54
C TYR A 45 3.67 -16.26 -15.37
N ILE A 46 3.37 -17.28 -16.20
CA ILE A 46 2.08 -17.39 -16.90
C ILE A 46 0.95 -17.54 -15.87
N VAL A 47 1.13 -18.38 -14.85
CA VAL A 47 0.14 -18.56 -13.78
C VAL A 47 -0.04 -17.26 -12.98
N VAL A 48 1.05 -16.61 -12.58
CA VAL A 48 1.02 -15.31 -11.86
C VAL A 48 0.33 -14.24 -12.70
N ALA A 49 0.67 -14.13 -13.99
CA ALA A 49 0.06 -13.18 -14.91
C ALA A 49 -1.45 -13.44 -15.06
N GLY A 50 -1.83 -14.69 -15.32
CA GLY A 50 -3.23 -15.09 -15.47
C GLY A 50 -4.06 -14.73 -14.23
N PHE A 51 -3.55 -15.04 -13.04
CA PHE A 51 -4.22 -14.69 -11.78
C PHE A 51 -4.30 -13.19 -11.55
N THR A 52 -3.21 -12.46 -11.82
CA THR A 52 -3.19 -10.99 -11.68
C THR A 52 -4.18 -10.34 -12.65
N PHE A 53 -4.21 -10.77 -13.93
CA PHE A 53 -5.18 -10.27 -14.90
C PHE A 53 -6.63 -10.59 -14.49
N LEU A 54 -6.89 -11.80 -13.98
CA LEU A 54 -8.19 -12.18 -13.45
C LEU A 54 -8.60 -11.27 -12.28
N ALA A 55 -7.69 -11.03 -11.33
CA ALA A 55 -7.94 -10.14 -10.21
C ALA A 55 -8.23 -8.69 -10.67
N ILE A 56 -7.48 -8.18 -11.64
CA ILE A 56 -7.71 -6.87 -12.26
C ILE A 56 -9.11 -6.81 -12.90
N ALA A 57 -9.47 -7.82 -13.69
CA ALA A 57 -10.78 -7.89 -14.34
C ALA A 57 -11.93 -7.92 -13.32
N LEU A 58 -11.79 -8.73 -12.26
CA LEU A 58 -12.78 -8.82 -11.18
C LEU A 58 -12.82 -7.56 -10.29
N SER A 59 -11.77 -6.75 -10.27
CA SER A 59 -11.71 -5.53 -9.47
C SER A 59 -12.54 -4.39 -10.05
N GLY A 60 -12.80 -4.41 -11.38
CA GLY A 60 -13.45 -3.29 -12.06
C GLY A 60 -12.62 -2.00 -12.08
N VAL A 61 -11.36 -2.05 -11.64
CA VAL A 61 -10.44 -0.92 -11.68
C VAL A 61 -9.91 -0.75 -13.10
N PRO A 62 -9.98 0.44 -13.71
CA PRO A 62 -9.49 0.64 -15.06
C PRO A 62 -7.98 0.41 -15.13
N ALA A 63 -7.52 -0.34 -16.13
CA ALA A 63 -6.11 -0.69 -16.33
C ALA A 63 -5.19 0.54 -16.37
N LYS A 64 -5.73 1.71 -16.76
CA LYS A 64 -5.01 2.99 -16.73
C LYS A 64 -4.54 3.38 -15.32
N MET A 65 -5.29 3.03 -14.27
CA MET A 65 -4.89 3.32 -12.89
C MET A 65 -3.73 2.41 -12.45
N ILE A 66 -3.77 1.13 -12.83
CA ILE A 66 -2.68 0.18 -12.56
C ILE A 66 -1.41 0.62 -13.29
N TRP A 67 -1.54 1.03 -14.56
CA TRP A 67 -0.43 1.61 -15.32
C TRP A 67 0.13 2.87 -14.64
N LYS A 68 -0.75 3.73 -14.09
CA LYS A 68 -0.34 4.92 -13.34
C LYS A 68 0.41 4.59 -12.05
N ALA A 69 0.13 3.43 -11.42
CA ALA A 69 0.89 2.96 -10.26
C ALA A 69 2.29 2.45 -10.65
N ILE A 70 2.43 1.81 -11.82
CA ILE A 70 3.71 1.29 -12.31
C ILE A 70 4.60 2.40 -12.88
N LYS A 71 4.00 3.38 -13.57
CA LYS A 71 4.72 4.45 -14.28
C LYS A 71 5.79 5.19 -13.46
N PRO A 72 5.59 5.62 -12.21
CA PRO A 72 6.63 6.31 -11.44
C PRO A 72 7.83 5.41 -11.10
N LEU A 73 7.64 4.08 -11.16
CA LEU A 73 8.68 3.09 -10.82
C LEU A 73 9.42 2.57 -12.05
N TRP A 74 9.10 3.06 -13.27
CA TRP A 74 9.73 2.58 -14.51
C TRP A 74 11.25 2.71 -14.51
N VAL A 75 11.78 3.77 -13.89
CA VAL A 75 13.23 3.98 -13.77
C VAL A 75 13.87 2.86 -12.96
N ILE A 76 13.25 2.47 -11.84
CA ILE A 76 13.73 1.36 -10.99
C ILE A 76 13.64 0.04 -11.74
N LEU A 77 12.56 -0.19 -12.50
CA LEU A 77 12.38 -1.41 -13.29
C LEU A 77 13.45 -1.55 -14.38
N VAL A 78 13.72 -0.46 -15.12
CA VAL A 78 14.77 -0.44 -16.14
C VAL A 78 16.15 -0.62 -15.50
N PHE A 79 16.41 0.05 -14.39
CA PHE A 79 17.69 -0.06 -13.68
C PHE A 79 17.92 -1.48 -13.14
N THR A 80 16.90 -2.11 -12.57
CA THR A 80 16.97 -3.51 -12.10
C THR A 80 17.27 -4.46 -13.26
N MET A 81 16.56 -4.29 -14.39
CA MET A 81 16.81 -5.09 -15.59
C MET A 81 18.24 -4.94 -16.08
N LEU A 82 18.75 -3.70 -16.14
CA LEU A 82 20.08 -3.38 -16.63
C LEU A 82 21.16 -3.95 -15.70
N ILE A 83 21.00 -3.83 -14.37
CA ILE A 83 21.93 -4.43 -13.42
C ILE A 83 22.02 -5.94 -13.63
N HIS A 84 20.89 -6.64 -13.70
CA HIS A 84 20.90 -8.11 -13.89
C HIS A 84 21.56 -8.52 -15.21
N ILE A 85 21.34 -7.78 -16.29
CA ILE A 85 21.97 -8.05 -17.58
C ILE A 85 23.49 -7.89 -17.50
N LEU A 86 23.99 -6.89 -16.74
CA LEU A 86 25.42 -6.57 -16.69
C LEU A 86 26.19 -7.35 -15.61
N THR A 87 25.52 -7.78 -14.52
CA THR A 87 26.19 -8.38 -13.37
C THR A 87 26.03 -9.88 -13.23
N THR A 88 25.04 -10.49 -13.93
CA THR A 88 24.83 -11.93 -13.80
C THR A 88 25.82 -12.69 -14.67
N PRO A 89 26.71 -13.53 -14.09
CA PRO A 89 27.61 -14.37 -14.85
C PRO A 89 26.81 -15.50 -15.55
N GLY A 90 27.25 -15.89 -16.74
CA GLY A 90 26.65 -16.97 -17.50
C GLY A 90 27.27 -17.14 -18.89
N THR A 91 26.55 -17.82 -19.78
CA THR A 91 26.98 -18.00 -21.18
C THR A 91 26.98 -16.64 -21.90
N GLU A 92 28.17 -16.21 -22.31
CA GLU A 92 28.35 -14.91 -22.98
C GLU A 92 27.76 -14.92 -24.38
N ILE A 93 26.75 -14.09 -24.63
CA ILE A 93 26.18 -13.85 -25.97
C ILE A 93 26.95 -12.73 -26.65
N PHE A 94 27.37 -11.72 -25.87
CA PHE A 94 28.10 -10.58 -26.38
C PHE A 94 29.11 -10.10 -25.32
N SER A 95 30.38 -10.02 -25.74
CA SER A 95 31.48 -9.56 -24.89
C SER A 95 32.18 -8.37 -25.54
N TRP A 96 32.07 -7.20 -24.94
CA TRP A 96 32.79 -6.00 -25.38
C TRP A 96 33.46 -5.33 -24.19
N LYS A 97 34.78 -5.55 -24.07
CA LYS A 97 35.75 -4.94 -23.14
C LYS A 97 35.34 -4.93 -21.66
N PHE A 98 34.25 -4.28 -21.27
CA PHE A 98 33.74 -4.19 -19.91
C PHE A 98 32.27 -4.62 -19.79
N ILE A 99 31.59 -4.91 -20.90
CA ILE A 99 30.17 -5.27 -20.94
C ILE A 99 30.07 -6.72 -21.38
N HIS A 100 29.73 -7.59 -20.45
CA HIS A 100 29.45 -9.00 -20.70
C HIS A 100 27.96 -9.24 -20.57
N ILE A 101 27.30 -9.51 -21.69
CA ILE A 101 25.86 -9.80 -21.69
C ILE A 101 25.73 -11.32 -21.77
N SER A 102 25.18 -11.91 -20.70
CA SER A 102 24.90 -13.33 -20.60
C SER A 102 23.42 -13.65 -20.88
N GLU A 103 23.15 -14.83 -21.39
CA GLU A 103 21.77 -15.31 -21.58
C GLU A 103 21.02 -15.38 -20.24
N GLU A 104 21.69 -15.87 -19.23
CA GLU A 104 21.19 -15.96 -17.86
C GLU A 104 20.91 -14.55 -17.28
N GLY A 105 21.73 -13.55 -17.62
CA GLY A 105 21.53 -12.17 -17.21
C GLY A 105 20.26 -11.56 -17.79
N ILE A 106 20.02 -11.79 -19.08
CA ILE A 106 18.78 -11.34 -19.76
C ILE A 106 17.57 -12.03 -19.13
N ARG A 107 17.63 -13.36 -18.97
CA ARG A 107 16.55 -14.15 -18.37
C ARG A 107 16.23 -13.68 -16.96
N ASN A 108 17.25 -13.54 -16.12
CA ASN A 108 17.08 -13.08 -14.74
C ASN A 108 16.58 -11.63 -14.66
N GLY A 109 17.06 -10.75 -15.55
CA GLY A 109 16.59 -9.37 -15.65
C GLY A 109 15.10 -9.29 -15.99
N ILE A 110 14.63 -10.07 -16.96
CA ILE A 110 13.22 -10.15 -17.33
C ILE A 110 12.40 -10.71 -16.16
N VAL A 111 12.83 -11.81 -15.55
CA VAL A 111 12.16 -12.47 -14.42
C VAL A 111 12.01 -11.51 -13.25
N MET A 112 13.08 -10.80 -12.87
CA MET A 112 13.05 -9.83 -11.76
C MET A 112 12.17 -8.62 -12.07
N THR A 113 12.23 -8.11 -13.29
CA THR A 113 11.38 -7.00 -13.72
C THR A 113 9.90 -7.39 -13.69
N LEU A 114 9.54 -8.56 -14.24
CA LEU A 114 8.17 -9.09 -14.19
C LEU A 114 7.70 -9.30 -12.74
N ARG A 115 8.56 -9.83 -11.87
CA ARG A 115 8.27 -9.98 -10.43
C ARG A 115 7.85 -8.66 -9.81
N LEU A 116 8.65 -7.60 -10.00
CA LEU A 116 8.34 -6.27 -9.48
C LEU A 116 7.04 -5.71 -10.06
N VAL A 117 6.81 -5.85 -11.35
CA VAL A 117 5.58 -5.39 -12.01
C VAL A 117 4.34 -6.06 -11.40
N PHE A 118 4.36 -7.40 -11.22
CA PHE A 118 3.22 -8.11 -10.62
C PHE A 118 3.04 -7.80 -9.13
N LEU A 119 4.13 -7.63 -8.38
CA LEU A 119 4.05 -7.17 -6.98
C LEU A 119 3.38 -5.81 -6.87
N ILE A 120 3.79 -4.84 -7.69
CA ILE A 120 3.21 -3.50 -7.70
C ILE A 120 1.75 -3.54 -8.15
N ALA A 121 1.46 -4.25 -9.24
CA ALA A 121 0.12 -4.36 -9.77
C ALA A 121 -0.86 -4.97 -8.75
N PHE A 122 -0.47 -6.07 -8.10
CA PHE A 122 -1.34 -6.74 -7.14
C PHE A 122 -1.48 -5.96 -5.83
N SER A 123 -0.40 -5.38 -5.30
CA SER A 123 -0.46 -4.52 -4.10
C SER A 123 -1.32 -3.28 -4.34
N SER A 124 -1.27 -2.69 -5.54
CA SER A 124 -2.09 -1.53 -5.88
C SER A 124 -3.58 -1.87 -5.92
N LEU A 125 -3.97 -3.11 -6.25
CA LEU A 125 -5.38 -3.55 -6.19
C LEU A 125 -5.95 -3.45 -4.77
N LEU A 126 -5.19 -3.83 -3.74
CA LEU A 126 -5.62 -3.68 -2.35
C LEU A 126 -5.93 -2.21 -2.04
N THR A 127 -5.03 -1.30 -2.43
CA THR A 127 -5.19 0.14 -2.19
C THR A 127 -6.36 0.74 -2.97
N TYR A 128 -6.58 0.32 -4.22
CA TYR A 128 -7.68 0.83 -5.04
C TYR A 128 -9.04 0.27 -4.64
N THR A 129 -9.11 -0.94 -4.09
CA THR A 129 -10.38 -1.61 -3.76
C THR A 129 -10.78 -1.52 -2.30
N THR A 130 -9.95 -0.93 -1.43
CA THR A 130 -10.23 -0.85 0.01
C THR A 130 -9.93 0.55 0.53
N SER A 131 -10.93 1.19 1.16
CA SER A 131 -10.71 2.51 1.76
C SER A 131 -9.77 2.41 2.98
N PRO A 132 -8.98 3.44 3.28
CA PRO A 132 -8.04 3.42 4.41
C PRO A 132 -8.70 3.13 5.76
N ILE A 133 -9.93 3.63 5.98
CA ILE A 133 -10.69 3.38 7.22
C ILE A 133 -11.05 1.90 7.35
N VAL A 134 -11.61 1.31 6.28
CA VAL A 134 -11.98 -0.11 6.26
C VAL A 134 -10.74 -1.01 6.37
N LEU A 135 -9.60 -0.57 5.81
CA LEU A 135 -8.33 -1.28 5.93
C LEU A 135 -7.85 -1.29 7.39
N THR A 136 -8.01 -0.17 8.12
CA THR A 136 -7.68 -0.07 9.54
C THR A 136 -8.50 -1.04 10.38
N ASP A 137 -9.81 -1.15 10.11
CA ASP A 137 -10.68 -2.11 10.80
C ASP A 137 -10.24 -3.56 10.55
N GLY A 138 -9.83 -3.87 9.30
CA GLY A 138 -9.29 -5.18 8.95
C GLY A 138 -7.98 -5.50 9.68
N ILE A 139 -7.08 -4.51 9.79
CA ILE A 139 -5.81 -4.65 10.53
C ILE A 139 -6.08 -4.87 12.03
N GLU A 140 -7.02 -4.14 12.63
CA GLU A 140 -7.40 -4.33 14.03
C GLU A 140 -7.79 -5.79 14.29
N ASP A 141 -8.71 -6.32 13.47
CA ASP A 141 -9.20 -7.68 13.66
C ASP A 141 -8.11 -8.74 13.41
N LEU A 142 -7.18 -8.49 12.48
CA LEU A 142 -6.02 -9.36 12.26
C LEU A 142 -4.99 -9.29 13.41
N LEU A 143 -4.88 -8.16 14.10
CA LEU A 143 -4.02 -7.98 15.26
C LEU A 143 -4.65 -8.46 16.57
N MET A 144 -5.97 -8.65 16.61
CA MET A 144 -6.70 -9.08 17.81
C MET A 144 -6.16 -10.39 18.46
N PRO A 145 -5.79 -11.44 17.69
CA PRO A 145 -5.17 -12.65 18.27
C PRO A 145 -3.85 -12.38 18.99
N PHE A 146 -3.10 -11.35 18.56
CA PHE A 146 -1.82 -10.95 19.14
C PHE A 146 -1.95 -10.13 20.43
N ARG A 147 -3.17 -9.78 20.85
CA ARG A 147 -3.45 -9.14 22.15
C ARG A 147 -2.89 -9.98 23.31
N ARG A 148 -2.84 -11.30 23.17
CA ARG A 148 -2.24 -12.22 24.17
C ARG A 148 -0.74 -11.98 24.37
N PHE A 149 -0.06 -11.39 23.38
CA PHE A 149 1.36 -11.02 23.42
C PHE A 149 1.59 -9.57 23.82
N GLY A 150 0.54 -8.86 24.31
CA GLY A 150 0.64 -7.46 24.74
C GLY A 150 0.46 -6.42 23.62
N VAL A 151 0.02 -6.82 22.42
CA VAL A 151 -0.23 -5.87 21.31
C VAL A 151 -1.55 -5.12 21.58
N PRO A 152 -1.53 -3.78 21.71
CA PRO A 152 -2.73 -2.96 21.93
C PRO A 152 -3.48 -2.72 20.60
N ALA A 153 -4.06 -3.79 20.03
CA ALA A 153 -4.63 -3.77 18.68
C ALA A 153 -5.76 -2.73 18.54
N HIS A 154 -6.63 -2.63 19.54
CA HIS A 154 -7.74 -1.69 19.53
C HIS A 154 -7.26 -0.23 19.61
N GLU A 155 -6.31 0.05 20.50
CA GLU A 155 -5.75 1.40 20.68
C GLU A 155 -5.02 1.86 19.41
N LEU A 156 -4.27 0.96 18.76
CA LEU A 156 -3.61 1.25 17.48
C LEU A 156 -4.63 1.57 16.39
N ALA A 157 -5.67 0.77 16.24
CA ALA A 157 -6.71 1.00 15.23
C ALA A 157 -7.47 2.31 15.49
N MET A 158 -7.77 2.60 16.75
CA MET A 158 -8.42 3.85 17.12
C MET A 158 -7.53 5.05 16.79
N MET A 159 -6.23 5.01 17.14
CA MET A 159 -5.28 6.06 16.78
C MET A 159 -5.21 6.27 15.26
N MET A 160 -5.14 5.19 14.47
CA MET A 160 -5.13 5.26 13.00
C MET A 160 -6.44 5.87 12.45
N THR A 161 -7.59 5.47 12.99
CA THR A 161 -8.90 6.01 12.57
C THR A 161 -9.03 7.49 12.87
N ILE A 162 -8.60 7.93 14.07
CA ILE A 162 -8.56 9.35 14.46
C ILE A 162 -7.61 10.13 13.54
N ALA A 163 -6.40 9.59 13.31
CA ALA A 163 -5.42 10.22 12.43
C ALA A 163 -5.99 10.40 11.00
N LEU A 164 -6.55 9.33 10.40
CA LEU A 164 -7.15 9.38 9.06
C LEU A 164 -8.29 10.41 8.97
N ARG A 165 -9.05 10.60 10.03
CA ARG A 165 -10.12 11.60 10.10
C ARG A 165 -9.56 13.02 10.20
N PHE A 166 -8.47 13.23 10.94
CA PHE A 166 -7.91 14.55 11.15
C PHE A 166 -6.99 15.03 10.03
N ILE A 167 -6.39 14.12 9.23
CA ILE A 167 -5.51 14.53 8.14
C ILE A 167 -6.17 15.52 7.17
N PRO A 168 -7.40 15.32 6.64
CA PRO A 168 -8.04 16.31 5.78
C PRO A 168 -8.18 17.68 6.44
N THR A 169 -8.63 17.68 7.70
CA THR A 169 -8.84 18.91 8.47
C THR A 169 -7.52 19.66 8.74
N LEU A 170 -6.45 18.91 9.04
CA LEU A 170 -5.12 19.51 9.23
C LEU A 170 -4.53 20.04 7.92
N LEU A 171 -4.80 19.41 6.78
CA LEU A 171 -4.41 19.92 5.46
C LEU A 171 -5.12 21.24 5.14
N GLU A 172 -6.42 21.32 5.39
CA GLU A 172 -7.18 22.58 5.23
C GLU A 172 -6.66 23.69 6.16
N GLU A 173 -6.38 23.35 7.42
CA GLU A 173 -5.80 24.28 8.40
C GLU A 173 -4.42 24.77 7.94
N THR A 174 -3.58 23.84 7.47
CA THR A 174 -2.26 24.17 6.93
C THR A 174 -2.37 25.15 5.76
N ASP A 175 -3.31 24.94 4.84
CA ASP A 175 -3.52 25.85 3.70
C ASP A 175 -3.98 27.24 4.16
N ARG A 176 -4.87 27.32 5.17
CA ARG A 176 -5.31 28.58 5.76
C ARG A 176 -4.17 29.33 6.44
N ILE A 177 -3.37 28.63 7.27
CA ILE A 177 -2.22 29.23 7.96
C ILE A 177 -1.18 29.68 6.93
N MET A 178 -0.91 28.88 5.92
CA MET A 178 0.04 29.20 4.85
C MET A 178 -0.37 30.48 4.11
N LYS A 179 -1.64 30.62 3.73
CA LYS A 179 -2.18 31.84 3.11
C LYS A 179 -2.05 33.06 4.01
N ALA A 180 -2.38 32.91 5.30
CA ALA A 180 -2.26 33.99 6.27
C ALA A 180 -0.80 34.43 6.48
N GLN A 181 0.14 33.50 6.55
CA GLN A 181 1.56 33.81 6.70
C GLN A 181 2.17 34.40 5.43
N SER A 182 1.75 33.95 4.25
CA SER A 182 2.14 34.55 2.98
C SER A 182 1.70 36.01 2.87
N SER A 183 0.48 36.35 3.35
CA SER A 183 -0.02 37.74 3.43
C SER A 183 0.80 38.61 4.40
N ARG A 184 1.51 38.00 5.36
CA ARG A 184 2.45 38.66 6.29
C ARG A 184 3.87 38.72 5.75
N GLY A 185 4.09 38.32 4.50
CA GLY A 185 5.40 38.38 3.84
C GLY A 185 6.26 37.11 4.01
N ALA A 186 5.72 36.02 4.52
CA ALA A 186 6.45 34.77 4.58
C ALA A 186 6.55 34.16 3.17
N ASP A 187 7.77 33.87 2.74
CA ASP A 187 8.04 33.22 1.45
C ASP A 187 8.40 31.74 1.67
N PHE A 188 7.52 30.84 1.19
CA PHE A 188 7.68 29.38 1.31
C PHE A 188 8.30 28.74 0.06
N VAL A 189 8.47 29.49 -1.03
CA VAL A 189 8.87 28.97 -2.34
C VAL A 189 10.31 29.34 -2.68
N ASN A 190 10.69 30.60 -2.43
CA ASN A 190 11.99 31.13 -2.81
C ASN A 190 13.01 31.01 -1.66
N GLY A 191 14.30 30.97 -2.02
CA GLY A 191 15.38 30.92 -1.06
C GLY A 191 16.09 29.57 -0.97
N ASN A 192 17.18 29.55 -0.20
CA ASN A 192 17.99 28.37 0.06
C ASN A 192 17.21 27.36 0.93
N LEU A 193 17.55 26.05 0.87
CA LEU A 193 16.89 25.00 1.65
C LEU A 193 16.77 25.32 3.14
N TRP A 194 17.80 25.93 3.72
CA TRP A 194 17.81 26.35 5.12
C TRP A 194 16.82 27.49 5.41
N GLN A 195 16.71 28.46 4.51
CA GLN A 195 15.73 29.56 4.63
C GLN A 195 14.31 29.04 4.50
N ARG A 196 14.04 28.12 3.56
CA ARG A 196 12.73 27.47 3.43
C ARG A 196 12.36 26.73 4.69
N ALA A 197 13.27 25.96 5.29
CA ALA A 197 13.03 25.26 6.55
C ALA A 197 12.70 26.24 7.69
N LYS A 198 13.44 27.34 7.81
CA LYS A 198 13.18 28.40 8.80
C LYS A 198 11.83 29.07 8.58
N ASN A 199 11.44 29.32 7.33
CA ASN A 199 10.17 29.93 6.99
C ASN A 199 8.96 28.98 7.24
N MET A 200 9.19 27.67 7.41
CA MET A 200 8.13 26.74 7.82
C MET A 200 7.81 26.77 9.31
N ILE A 201 8.70 27.30 10.17
CA ILE A 201 8.46 27.37 11.62
C ILE A 201 7.16 28.15 11.98
N PRO A 202 6.88 29.34 11.40
CA PRO A 202 5.63 30.06 11.63
C PRO A 202 4.37 29.32 11.18
N LEU A 203 4.50 28.30 10.34
CA LEU A 203 3.41 27.40 9.94
C LEU A 203 3.25 26.25 10.94
N LEU A 204 4.38 25.64 11.36
CA LEU A 204 4.36 24.45 12.22
C LEU A 204 3.84 24.75 13.62
N VAL A 205 4.27 25.87 14.24
CA VAL A 205 3.88 26.18 15.61
C VAL A 205 2.35 26.35 15.79
N PRO A 206 1.64 27.16 14.99
CA PRO A 206 0.18 27.24 15.07
C PRO A 206 -0.51 25.91 14.77
N LEU A 207 0.03 25.13 13.82
CA LEU A 207 -0.54 23.82 13.46
C LEU A 207 -0.46 22.84 14.64
N PHE A 208 0.69 22.78 15.34
CA PHE A 208 0.84 21.96 16.55
C PHE A 208 -0.13 22.39 17.65
N ILE A 209 -0.25 23.68 17.91
CA ILE A 209 -1.17 24.20 18.93
C ILE A 209 -2.62 23.83 18.59
N SER A 210 -3.02 23.96 17.32
CA SER A 210 -4.35 23.55 16.84
C SER A 210 -4.56 22.04 17.00
N ALA A 211 -3.57 21.22 16.65
CA ALA A 211 -3.64 19.77 16.79
C ALA A 211 -3.79 19.32 18.24
N PHE A 212 -3.03 19.94 19.18
CA PHE A 212 -3.14 19.64 20.61
C PHE A 212 -4.51 20.03 21.17
N ARG A 213 -5.02 21.23 20.85
CA ARG A 213 -6.37 21.64 21.26
C ARG A 213 -7.45 20.67 20.81
N ARG A 214 -7.37 20.20 19.55
CA ARG A 214 -8.31 19.19 19.02
C ARG A 214 -8.17 17.86 19.74
N ALA A 215 -6.94 17.47 20.12
CA ALA A 215 -6.73 16.24 20.89
C ALA A 215 -7.35 16.35 22.28
N ASP A 216 -7.20 17.48 22.97
CA ASP A 216 -7.81 17.75 24.28
C ASP A 216 -9.34 17.78 24.19
N ASP A 217 -9.91 18.46 23.17
CA ASP A 217 -11.35 18.49 22.93
C ASP A 217 -11.90 17.09 22.68
N LEU A 218 -11.18 16.27 21.88
CA LEU A 218 -11.57 14.89 21.60
C LEU A 218 -11.48 14.03 22.87
N ALA A 219 -10.40 14.15 23.65
CA ALA A 219 -10.23 13.42 24.91
C ALA A 219 -11.37 13.74 25.87
N THR A 220 -11.67 15.02 26.10
CA THR A 220 -12.79 15.46 26.92
C THR A 220 -14.13 14.92 26.43
N ALA A 221 -14.37 14.93 25.11
CA ALA A 221 -15.60 14.38 24.53
C ALA A 221 -15.68 12.85 24.70
N MET A 222 -14.56 12.13 24.65
CA MET A 222 -14.52 10.68 24.90
C MET A 222 -14.77 10.36 26.37
N GLU A 223 -14.18 11.10 27.29
CA GLU A 223 -14.42 10.97 28.74
C GLU A 223 -15.88 11.23 29.09
N ALA A 224 -16.47 12.29 28.54
CA ALA A 224 -17.89 12.61 28.72
C ALA A 224 -18.84 11.49 28.20
N ARG A 225 -18.36 10.69 27.24
CA ARG A 225 -19.07 9.51 26.73
C ARG A 225 -18.70 8.21 27.46
N CYS A 226 -18.02 8.31 28.61
CA CYS A 226 -17.59 7.18 29.42
C CYS A 226 -16.71 6.19 28.66
N TYR A 227 -15.81 6.66 27.79
CA TYR A 227 -14.86 5.80 27.10
C TYR A 227 -13.87 5.17 28.12
N ARG A 228 -13.81 3.84 28.15
CA ARG A 228 -12.96 3.05 29.08
C ARG A 228 -12.04 2.06 28.34
N GLY A 229 -11.59 2.41 27.11
CA GLY A 229 -10.78 1.49 26.30
C GLY A 229 -11.60 0.52 25.46
N GLY A 230 -10.96 -0.56 24.98
CA GLY A 230 -11.55 -1.51 24.04
C GLY A 230 -12.32 -2.68 24.65
N GLU A 231 -12.33 -2.82 26.00
CA GLU A 231 -12.97 -3.96 26.65
C GLU A 231 -14.49 -3.83 26.69
N GLY A 232 -15.20 -4.89 26.29
CA GLY A 232 -16.69 -4.93 26.29
C GLY A 232 -17.38 -4.10 25.21
N ARG A 233 -16.63 -3.55 24.24
CA ARG A 233 -17.22 -2.77 23.13
C ARG A 233 -17.63 -3.63 21.96
N THR A 234 -18.74 -3.25 21.32
CA THR A 234 -19.20 -3.81 20.05
C THR A 234 -18.95 -2.80 18.93
N LYS A 235 -18.60 -3.28 17.73
CA LYS A 235 -18.48 -2.45 16.53
C LYS A 235 -19.84 -2.24 15.91
N MET A 236 -20.14 -1.02 15.44
CA MET A 236 -21.38 -0.70 14.72
C MET A 236 -21.45 -1.45 13.38
N HIS A 237 -20.31 -1.58 12.69
CA HIS A 237 -20.15 -2.35 11.49
C HIS A 237 -19.22 -3.54 11.79
N GLN A 238 -19.82 -4.71 11.98
CA GLN A 238 -19.04 -5.94 12.19
C GLN A 238 -18.62 -6.51 10.84
N LEU A 239 -17.33 -6.80 10.70
CA LEU A 239 -16.81 -7.50 9.54
C LEU A 239 -17.30 -8.96 9.59
N SER A 240 -17.82 -9.46 8.48
CA SER A 240 -18.29 -10.84 8.37
C SER A 240 -17.76 -11.49 7.11
N TYR A 241 -17.16 -12.66 7.27
CA TYR A 241 -16.73 -13.46 6.12
C TYR A 241 -17.92 -13.90 5.28
N THR A 242 -17.80 -13.69 3.96
CA THR A 242 -18.79 -14.06 2.97
C THR A 242 -18.27 -15.22 2.11
N TRP A 243 -19.16 -15.83 1.32
CA TRP A 243 -18.75 -16.86 0.36
C TRP A 243 -17.70 -16.36 -0.65
N ARG A 244 -17.64 -15.04 -0.92
CA ARG A 244 -16.65 -14.40 -1.78
C ARG A 244 -15.25 -14.51 -1.21
N ASP A 245 -15.11 -14.32 0.09
CA ASP A 245 -13.84 -14.42 0.80
C ASP A 245 -13.34 -15.86 0.80
N ARG A 246 -14.23 -16.83 0.99
CA ARG A 246 -13.91 -18.27 0.88
C ARG A 246 -13.38 -18.62 -0.50
N ASN A 247 -14.05 -18.13 -1.56
CA ASN A 247 -13.62 -18.38 -2.92
C ASN A 247 -12.24 -17.74 -3.20
N ALA A 248 -11.97 -16.55 -2.66
CA ALA A 248 -10.66 -15.91 -2.79
C ALA A 248 -9.57 -16.71 -2.08
N PHE A 249 -9.82 -17.23 -0.87
CA PHE A 249 -8.87 -18.11 -0.18
C PHE A 249 -8.62 -19.41 -0.97
N ILE A 250 -9.63 -20.02 -1.55
CA ILE A 250 -9.48 -21.20 -2.40
C ILE A 250 -8.64 -20.86 -3.65
N ALA A 251 -8.95 -19.75 -4.31
CA ALA A 251 -8.23 -19.33 -5.50
C ALA A 251 -6.75 -19.07 -5.21
N ILE A 252 -6.43 -18.37 -4.12
CA ILE A 252 -5.04 -18.09 -3.76
C ILE A 252 -4.31 -19.37 -3.33
N ALA A 253 -4.98 -20.28 -2.64
CA ALA A 253 -4.42 -21.58 -2.26
C ALA A 253 -4.11 -22.45 -3.48
N LEU A 254 -4.99 -22.48 -4.49
CA LEU A 254 -4.77 -23.18 -5.77
C LEU A 254 -3.59 -22.59 -6.54
N VAL A 255 -3.51 -21.25 -6.65
CA VAL A 255 -2.39 -20.59 -7.33
C VAL A 255 -1.08 -20.85 -6.61
N THR A 256 -1.06 -20.70 -5.28
CA THR A 256 0.14 -20.97 -4.48
C THR A 256 0.55 -22.43 -4.58
N GLY A 257 -0.40 -23.37 -4.51
CA GLY A 257 -0.16 -24.80 -4.72
C GLY A 257 0.39 -25.13 -6.09
N ALA A 258 -0.15 -24.51 -7.15
CA ALA A 258 0.37 -24.65 -8.52
C ALA A 258 1.81 -24.12 -8.65
N LEU A 259 2.11 -22.97 -8.04
CA LEU A 259 3.46 -22.40 -8.04
C LEU A 259 4.45 -23.29 -7.29
N ILE A 260 4.07 -23.86 -6.14
CA ILE A 260 4.90 -24.81 -5.39
C ILE A 260 5.13 -26.09 -6.21
N ALA A 261 4.09 -26.64 -6.84
CA ALA A 261 4.21 -27.81 -7.69
C ALA A 261 5.17 -27.58 -8.87
N LEU A 262 5.03 -26.44 -9.57
CA LEU A 262 5.94 -26.04 -10.64
C LEU A 262 7.38 -25.83 -10.14
N TYR A 263 7.54 -25.25 -8.96
CA TYR A 263 8.86 -25.06 -8.36
C TYR A 263 9.55 -26.40 -8.04
N VAL A 264 8.80 -27.39 -7.53
CA VAL A 264 9.34 -28.73 -7.20
C VAL A 264 9.63 -29.55 -8.45
N VAL A 265 8.74 -29.53 -9.45
CA VAL A 265 8.89 -30.33 -10.70
C VAL A 265 10.01 -29.81 -11.59
N MET A 266 10.28 -28.50 -11.56
CA MET A 266 11.27 -27.85 -12.45
C MET A 266 12.59 -27.50 -11.76
N ARG A 267 12.79 -27.93 -10.53
CA ARG A 267 14.06 -27.86 -9.80
C ARG A 267 14.95 -29.05 -10.13
#